data_4525632d4c9350e79932bec69e21c0ab
#
_entry.id   4525632d4c9350e79932bec69e21c0ab
#
_cell.length_a   1.000
_cell.length_b   1.000
_cell.length_c   1.000
_cell.angle_alpha   90.00
_cell.angle_beta   90.00
_cell.angle_gamma   90.00
#
_symmetry.space_group_name_H-M   'P 1'
#
loop_
_entity.id
_entity.type
_entity.pdbx_description
1 polymer ?
#
loop_
_entity_poly.entity_id
_entity_poly.type
_entity_poly.pdbx_seq_one_letter_code
_entity_poly.pdbx_strand_id
1 'polypeptide(L)'
;KSPLSQPLVHRNKTLYEKFARQQNTPVEDLLSEQGRDDIKRVEGILIESFRRKYGHFPPWNNIGGSVAGQNRVMENNINIVKSFCTPDDYAINPIVSRSTIRELSQNPEWAWYENYLHGARMNLLMLGMEYNDALDLINRNDTIGTFERMKETGYLKKRLIV
;
A
#
# COMPACT_ATOMS: atom_id res chain seq x y z
N LYS A 1 8.15 -23.38 -4.73
CA LYS A 1 7.19 -22.52 -5.46
C LYS A 1 5.79 -22.99 -5.09
N SER A 2 5.01 -22.14 -4.41
CA SER A 2 3.64 -22.51 -4.02
C SER A 2 2.78 -22.73 -5.27
N PRO A 3 2.06 -23.84 -5.39
CA PRO A 3 1.16 -24.10 -6.53
C PRO A 3 0.04 -23.06 -6.69
N LEU A 4 -0.25 -22.29 -5.64
CA LEU A 4 -1.30 -21.27 -5.63
C LEU A 4 -0.85 -19.92 -6.21
N SER A 5 0.45 -19.66 -6.35
CA SER A 5 0.95 -18.38 -6.85
C SER A 5 0.99 -18.28 -8.38
N GLN A 6 1.16 -19.41 -9.08
CA GLN A 6 1.21 -19.42 -10.55
C GLN A 6 -0.11 -19.05 -11.23
N PRO A 7 -1.30 -19.54 -10.81
CA PRO A 7 -2.57 -19.15 -11.43
C PRO A 7 -2.90 -17.67 -11.23
N LEU A 8 -2.55 -17.06 -10.07
CA LEU A 8 -2.80 -15.65 -9.79
C LEU A 8 -1.90 -14.74 -10.64
N VAL A 9 -0.63 -15.09 -10.80
CA VAL A 9 0.30 -14.37 -11.67
C VAL A 9 -0.15 -14.45 -13.13
N HIS A 10 -0.56 -15.62 -13.59
CA HIS A 10 -1.04 -15.80 -14.97
C HIS A 10 -2.37 -15.07 -15.22
N ARG A 11 -3.28 -15.13 -14.25
CA ARG A 11 -4.60 -14.46 -14.33
C ARG A 11 -4.50 -12.95 -14.33
N ASN A 12 -3.47 -12.38 -13.69
CA ASN A 12 -3.24 -10.94 -13.57
C ASN A 12 -2.09 -10.45 -14.45
N LYS A 13 -1.53 -11.26 -15.33
CA LYS A 13 -0.37 -10.91 -16.17
C LYS A 13 -0.59 -9.59 -16.90
N THR A 14 -1.72 -9.44 -17.56
CA THR A 14 -2.09 -8.22 -18.29
C THR A 14 -2.17 -6.99 -17.37
N LEU A 15 -2.63 -7.17 -16.13
CA LEU A 15 -2.68 -6.10 -15.13
C LEU A 15 -1.28 -5.69 -14.70
N TYR A 16 -0.39 -6.64 -14.44
CA TYR A 16 1.01 -6.38 -14.11
C TYR A 16 1.76 -5.72 -15.26
N GLU A 17 1.54 -6.17 -16.49
CA GLU A 17 2.13 -5.56 -17.69
C GLU A 17 1.67 -4.11 -17.90
N LYS A 18 0.38 -3.84 -17.68
CA LYS A 18 -0.18 -2.49 -17.75
C LYS A 18 0.41 -1.60 -16.66
N PHE A 19 0.49 -2.09 -15.44
CA PHE A 19 1.07 -1.37 -14.31
C PHE A 19 2.56 -1.10 -14.51
N ALA A 20 3.33 -2.09 -14.95
CA ALA A 20 4.75 -1.95 -15.27
C ALA A 20 5.00 -0.86 -16.32
N ARG A 21 4.20 -0.84 -17.39
CA ARG A 21 4.27 0.22 -18.42
C ARG A 21 3.97 1.60 -17.85
N GLN A 22 2.98 1.73 -16.98
CA GLN A 22 2.64 3.00 -16.32
C GLN A 22 3.77 3.51 -15.42
N GLN A 23 4.49 2.60 -14.78
CA GLN A 23 5.62 2.93 -13.90
C GLN A 23 6.95 3.01 -14.64
N ASN A 24 6.96 2.82 -15.98
CA ASN A 24 8.17 2.71 -16.80
C ASN A 24 9.19 1.72 -16.23
N THR A 25 8.68 0.61 -15.68
CA THR A 25 9.45 -0.44 -15.02
C THR A 25 9.24 -1.76 -15.75
N PRO A 26 10.27 -2.59 -15.98
CA PRO A 26 10.09 -3.93 -16.52
C PRO A 26 9.15 -4.78 -15.65
N VAL A 27 8.31 -5.61 -16.29
CA VAL A 27 7.39 -6.53 -15.56
C VAL A 27 8.19 -7.48 -14.68
N GLU A 28 9.35 -7.88 -15.13
CA GLU A 28 10.28 -8.77 -14.43
C GLU A 28 10.70 -8.18 -13.09
N ASP A 29 10.88 -6.87 -13.00
CA ASP A 29 11.26 -6.19 -11.74
C ASP A 29 10.11 -6.16 -10.73
N LEU A 30 8.86 -6.01 -11.17
CA LEU A 30 7.68 -6.11 -10.31
C LEU A 30 7.48 -7.53 -9.74
N LEU A 31 7.90 -8.55 -10.49
CA LEU A 31 7.83 -9.95 -10.12
C LEU A 31 9.17 -10.49 -9.62
N SER A 32 10.17 -9.62 -9.47
CA SER A 32 11.50 -9.94 -9.04
C SER A 32 11.55 -10.46 -7.60
N GLU A 33 12.66 -11.05 -7.24
CA GLU A 33 12.94 -11.42 -5.84
C GLU A 33 12.84 -10.22 -4.91
N GLN A 34 13.37 -9.07 -5.36
CA GLN A 34 13.31 -7.81 -4.61
C GLN A 34 11.86 -7.38 -4.32
N GLY A 35 10.98 -7.37 -5.31
CA GLY A 35 9.56 -7.01 -5.10
C GLY A 35 8.86 -7.97 -4.13
N ARG A 36 9.19 -9.26 -4.18
CA ARG A 36 8.68 -10.25 -3.21
C ARG A 36 9.21 -10.03 -1.80
N ASP A 37 10.47 -9.63 -1.68
CA ASP A 37 11.09 -9.36 -0.39
C ASP A 37 10.53 -8.07 0.23
N ASP A 38 10.21 -7.07 -0.57
CA ASP A 38 9.55 -5.86 -0.11
C ASP A 38 8.14 -6.15 0.41
N ILE A 39 7.35 -6.98 -0.29
CA ILE A 39 6.04 -7.43 0.20
C ILE A 39 6.16 -8.18 1.52
N LYS A 40 7.08 -9.13 1.64
CA LYS A 40 7.33 -9.87 2.89
C LYS A 40 7.78 -8.94 4.01
N ARG A 41 8.58 -7.93 3.69
CA ARG A 41 9.05 -6.95 4.66
C ARG A 41 7.90 -6.11 5.20
N VAL A 42 7.02 -5.60 4.35
CA VAL A 42 5.82 -4.87 4.75
C VAL A 42 4.89 -5.76 5.58
N GLU A 43 4.67 -7.00 5.15
CA GLU A 43 3.90 -7.97 5.93
C GLU A 43 4.47 -8.16 7.34
N GLY A 44 5.79 -8.38 7.45
CA GLY A 44 6.47 -8.51 8.73
C GLY A 44 6.34 -7.26 9.63
N ILE A 45 6.42 -6.06 9.05
CA ILE A 45 6.20 -4.80 9.77
C ILE A 45 4.77 -4.76 10.33
N LEU A 46 3.75 -5.05 9.52
CA LEU A 46 2.35 -4.95 9.93
C LEU A 46 1.98 -5.99 10.99
N ILE A 47 2.41 -7.25 10.82
CA ILE A 47 2.16 -8.33 11.80
C ILE A 47 2.81 -8.01 13.14
N GLU A 48 4.07 -7.57 13.13
CA GLU A 48 4.79 -7.25 14.36
C GLU A 48 4.24 -5.98 15.02
N SER A 49 3.82 -4.98 14.24
CA SER A 49 3.14 -3.79 14.76
C SER A 49 1.84 -4.14 15.47
N PHE A 50 1.06 -5.06 14.89
CA PHE A 50 -0.15 -5.59 15.52
C PHE A 50 0.19 -6.30 16.83
N ARG A 51 1.19 -7.20 16.82
CA ARG A 51 1.63 -7.93 18.01
C ARG A 51 2.08 -6.99 19.13
N ARG A 52 2.86 -5.96 18.81
CA ARG A 52 3.29 -4.94 19.81
C ARG A 52 2.13 -4.16 20.36
N LYS A 53 1.11 -3.87 19.55
CA LYS A 53 -0.06 -3.10 19.97
C LYS A 53 -1.03 -3.89 20.83
N TYR A 54 -1.31 -5.15 20.47
CA TYR A 54 -2.38 -5.95 21.08
C TYR A 54 -1.88 -7.12 21.94
N GLY A 55 -0.57 -7.36 21.97
CA GLY A 55 0.04 -8.42 22.78
C GLY A 55 -0.04 -9.83 22.18
N HIS A 56 -0.68 -10.00 21.03
CA HIS A 56 -0.83 -11.26 20.32
C HIS A 56 -0.75 -11.06 18.80
N PHE A 57 -0.54 -12.13 18.05
CA PHE A 57 -0.59 -12.07 16.59
C PHE A 57 -2.01 -11.82 16.07
N PRO A 58 -2.17 -11.27 14.84
CA PRO A 58 -3.48 -11.19 14.19
C PRO A 58 -4.17 -12.56 14.17
N PRO A 59 -5.51 -12.63 14.25
CA PRO A 59 -6.24 -13.90 14.42
C PRO A 59 -5.95 -14.97 13.36
N TRP A 60 -5.57 -14.58 12.16
CA TRP A 60 -5.22 -15.47 11.05
C TRP A 60 -3.71 -15.63 10.81
N ASN A 61 -2.87 -15.09 11.68
CA ASN A 61 -1.41 -15.21 11.60
C ASN A 61 -0.87 -15.94 12.85
N ASN A 62 -0.28 -17.10 12.63
CA ASN A 62 0.35 -17.87 13.72
C ASN A 62 1.83 -17.56 13.89
N ILE A 63 2.43 -16.81 12.97
CA ILE A 63 3.87 -16.47 12.95
C ILE A 63 4.07 -14.99 12.59
N GLY A 64 5.22 -14.45 12.95
CA GLY A 64 5.53 -13.02 12.87
C GLY A 64 5.88 -12.47 11.48
N GLY A 65 5.74 -13.23 10.40
CA GLY A 65 6.18 -12.79 9.08
C GLY A 65 7.71 -12.69 8.98
N SER A 66 8.23 -11.88 8.05
CA SER A 66 9.68 -11.78 7.84
C SER A 66 10.40 -11.09 8.99
N VAL A 67 11.54 -11.66 9.42
CA VAL A 67 12.40 -11.07 10.47
C VAL A 67 12.90 -9.67 10.06
N ALA A 68 13.22 -9.48 8.79
CA ALA A 68 13.64 -8.18 8.27
C ALA A 68 12.53 -7.11 8.43
N GLY A 69 11.27 -7.47 8.32
CA GLY A 69 10.14 -6.60 8.60
C GLY A 69 9.95 -6.36 10.09
N GLN A 70 9.97 -7.42 10.90
CA GLN A 70 9.81 -7.32 12.36
C GLN A 70 10.82 -6.34 12.99
N ASN A 71 12.06 -6.34 12.50
CA ASN A 71 13.13 -5.46 12.99
C ASN A 71 13.01 -4.00 12.54
N ARG A 72 12.08 -3.67 11.65
CA ARG A 72 11.86 -2.32 11.11
C ARG A 72 10.62 -1.62 11.63
N VAL A 73 9.93 -2.20 12.60
CA VAL A 73 8.73 -1.58 13.19
C VAL A 73 9.09 -0.29 13.90
N MET A 74 8.42 0.78 13.51
CA MET A 74 8.48 2.11 14.11
C MET A 74 7.13 2.46 14.76
N GLU A 75 7.10 3.51 15.59
CA GLU A 75 5.89 3.91 16.30
C GLU A 75 4.73 4.23 15.34
N ASN A 76 5.02 4.91 14.22
CA ASN A 76 4.02 5.21 13.21
C ASN A 76 3.39 3.95 12.59
N ASN A 77 4.13 2.87 12.43
CA ASN A 77 3.56 1.61 11.96
C ASN A 77 2.54 1.05 12.95
N ILE A 78 2.76 1.21 14.26
CA ILE A 78 1.83 0.81 15.31
C ILE A 78 0.55 1.66 15.24
N ASN A 79 0.68 2.97 15.02
CA ASN A 79 -0.45 3.88 14.84
C ASN A 79 -1.28 3.55 13.58
N ILE A 80 -0.61 3.19 12.49
CA ILE A 80 -1.25 2.71 11.26
C ILE A 80 -2.12 1.48 11.54
N VAL A 81 -1.56 0.47 12.21
CA VAL A 81 -2.30 -0.74 12.55
C VAL A 81 -3.48 -0.44 13.47
N LYS A 82 -3.30 0.45 14.47
CA LYS A 82 -4.39 0.90 15.32
C LYS A 82 -5.53 1.50 14.50
N SER A 83 -5.24 2.38 13.56
CA SER A 83 -6.25 3.00 12.69
C SER A 83 -7.00 1.98 11.84
N PHE A 84 -6.32 0.96 11.32
CA PHE A 84 -6.96 -0.12 10.56
C PHE A 84 -7.89 -0.98 11.41
N CYS A 85 -7.57 -1.16 12.68
CA CYS A 85 -8.33 -2.02 13.57
C CYS A 85 -9.47 -1.27 14.29
N THR A 86 -9.63 0.04 14.04
CA THR A 86 -10.73 0.84 14.57
C THR A 86 -11.84 0.92 13.51
N PRO A 87 -13.04 0.36 13.74
CA PRO A 87 -14.06 0.17 12.70
C PRO A 87 -14.44 1.43 11.91
N ASP A 88 -14.48 2.59 12.55
CA ASP A 88 -14.93 3.83 11.92
C ASP A 88 -13.79 4.61 11.22
N ASP A 89 -12.53 4.27 11.50
CA ASP A 89 -11.39 5.04 11.01
C ASP A 89 -10.86 4.55 9.66
N TYR A 90 -11.07 3.26 9.33
CA TYR A 90 -10.46 2.71 8.11
C TYR A 90 -10.92 3.41 6.83
N ALA A 91 -12.19 3.80 6.74
CA ALA A 91 -12.79 4.40 5.54
C ALA A 91 -12.24 5.80 5.20
N ILE A 92 -11.63 6.47 6.18
CA ILE A 92 -11.04 7.81 6.03
C ILE A 92 -9.52 7.81 6.22
N ASN A 93 -8.94 6.67 6.61
CA ASN A 93 -7.51 6.56 6.84
C ASN A 93 -6.73 6.77 5.52
N PRO A 94 -5.75 7.67 5.47
CA PRO A 94 -5.00 7.95 4.25
C PRO A 94 -4.21 6.76 3.69
N ILE A 95 -3.95 5.74 4.50
CA ILE A 95 -3.26 4.52 4.08
C ILE A 95 -4.17 3.58 3.29
N VAL A 96 -5.48 3.65 3.52
CA VAL A 96 -6.47 2.86 2.79
C VAL A 96 -6.75 3.52 1.44
N SER A 97 -6.92 2.70 0.41
CA SER A 97 -7.39 3.19 -0.90
C SER A 97 -8.74 3.91 -0.73
N ARG A 98 -8.90 5.02 -1.44
CA ARG A 98 -10.17 5.76 -1.49
C ARG A 98 -11.24 5.08 -2.33
N SER A 99 -10.84 4.04 -3.05
CA SER A 99 -11.71 3.34 -4.00
C SER A 99 -11.49 1.85 -3.93
N THR A 100 -12.56 1.11 -4.17
CA THR A 100 -12.51 -0.34 -4.34
C THR A 100 -11.83 -0.71 -5.65
N ILE A 101 -11.31 -1.94 -5.76
CA ILE A 101 -10.72 -2.45 -7.01
C ILE A 101 -11.73 -2.36 -8.17
N ARG A 102 -13.02 -2.55 -7.90
CA ARG A 102 -14.08 -2.42 -8.91
C ARG A 102 -14.17 -0.99 -9.44
N GLU A 103 -14.19 0.00 -8.57
CA GLU A 103 -14.21 1.42 -8.96
C GLU A 103 -12.94 1.79 -9.75
N LEU A 104 -11.76 1.35 -9.30
CA LEU A 104 -10.50 1.61 -9.99
C LEU A 104 -10.46 0.97 -11.37
N SER A 105 -11.05 -0.21 -11.56
CA SER A 105 -11.11 -0.86 -12.87
C SER A 105 -11.99 -0.11 -13.87
N GLN A 106 -12.93 0.68 -13.39
CA GLN A 106 -13.87 1.47 -14.20
C GLN A 106 -13.41 2.92 -14.39
N ASN A 107 -12.52 3.41 -13.54
CA ASN A 107 -12.05 4.80 -13.58
C ASN A 107 -10.51 4.88 -13.63
N PRO A 108 -9.92 5.02 -14.83
CA PRO A 108 -8.47 5.10 -14.99
C PRO A 108 -7.82 6.28 -14.26
N GLU A 109 -8.54 7.40 -14.10
CA GLU A 109 -8.05 8.56 -13.39
C GLU A 109 -7.89 8.27 -11.89
N TRP A 110 -8.89 7.59 -11.29
CA TRP A 110 -8.79 7.17 -9.89
C TRP A 110 -7.71 6.11 -9.69
N ALA A 111 -7.52 5.21 -10.64
CA ALA A 111 -6.41 4.24 -10.60
C ALA A 111 -5.07 4.97 -10.61
N TRP A 112 -4.94 6.05 -11.38
CA TRP A 112 -3.73 6.88 -11.35
C TRP A 112 -3.54 7.58 -10.00
N TYR A 113 -4.57 8.18 -9.44
CA TYR A 113 -4.50 8.81 -8.11
C TYR A 113 -4.07 7.82 -7.02
N GLU A 114 -4.61 6.61 -7.04
CA GLU A 114 -4.21 5.57 -6.09
C GLU A 114 -2.77 5.10 -6.29
N ASN A 115 -2.27 5.02 -7.52
CA ASN A 115 -0.87 4.75 -7.79
C ASN A 115 0.06 5.85 -7.26
N TYR A 116 -0.34 7.11 -7.40
CA TYR A 116 0.39 8.23 -6.83
C TYR A 116 0.43 8.15 -5.30
N LEU A 117 -0.72 7.95 -4.66
CA LEU A 117 -0.82 7.81 -3.20
C LEU A 117 -0.11 6.54 -2.68
N HIS A 118 0.05 5.52 -3.52
CA HIS A 118 0.82 4.33 -3.16
C HIS A 118 2.28 4.68 -2.82
N GLY A 119 2.90 5.61 -3.53
CA GLY A 119 4.25 6.11 -3.20
C GLY A 119 4.35 6.68 -1.78
N ALA A 120 3.39 7.51 -1.38
CA ALA A 120 3.33 8.03 -0.01
C ALA A 120 3.13 6.90 1.02
N ARG A 121 2.21 5.97 0.73
CA ARG A 121 1.94 4.83 1.63
C ARG A 121 3.15 3.92 1.82
N MET A 122 3.93 3.70 0.76
CA MET A 122 5.18 2.93 0.88
C MET A 122 6.21 3.64 1.77
N ASN A 123 6.33 4.95 1.69
CA ASN A 123 7.21 5.70 2.58
C ASN A 123 6.75 5.62 4.04
N LEU A 124 5.43 5.67 4.32
CA LEU A 124 4.92 5.43 5.66
C LEU A 124 5.28 4.02 6.16
N LEU A 125 5.01 3.01 5.35
CA LEU A 125 5.15 1.60 5.76
C LEU A 125 6.61 1.19 5.89
N MET A 126 7.46 1.61 4.94
CA MET A 126 8.85 1.16 4.87
C MET A 126 9.82 2.03 5.68
N LEU A 127 9.53 3.32 5.79
CA LEU A 127 10.41 4.30 6.42
C LEU A 127 9.82 4.88 7.71
N GLY A 128 8.58 4.55 8.06
CA GLY A 128 7.90 5.07 9.25
C GLY A 128 7.68 6.58 9.22
N MET A 129 7.60 7.18 8.02
CA MET A 129 7.36 8.62 7.88
C MET A 129 5.94 8.99 8.33
N GLU A 130 5.74 10.24 8.73
CA GLU A 130 4.39 10.79 8.85
C GLU A 130 3.76 10.95 7.47
N TYR A 131 2.41 10.87 7.40
CA TYR A 131 1.71 10.90 6.11
C TYR A 131 1.96 12.18 5.32
N ASN A 132 1.92 13.32 5.99
CA ASN A 132 2.13 14.61 5.32
C ASN A 132 3.56 14.73 4.79
N ASP A 133 4.56 14.28 5.54
CA ASP A 133 5.96 14.29 5.10
C ASP A 133 6.17 13.37 3.90
N ALA A 134 5.54 12.19 3.92
CA ALA A 134 5.59 11.25 2.81
C ALA A 134 4.92 11.81 1.56
N LEU A 135 3.80 12.52 1.74
CA LEU A 135 3.08 13.19 0.66
C LEU A 135 3.89 14.35 0.08
N ASP A 136 4.49 15.18 0.92
CA ASP A 136 5.35 16.28 0.50
C ASP A 136 6.58 15.77 -0.27
N LEU A 137 7.14 14.63 0.16
CA LEU A 137 8.27 14.01 -0.53
C LEU A 137 7.91 13.62 -1.97
N ILE A 138 6.75 12.98 -2.19
CA ILE A 138 6.32 12.61 -3.55
C ILE A 138 5.90 13.85 -4.36
N ASN A 139 5.30 14.86 -3.72
CA ASN A 139 4.87 16.09 -4.39
C ASN A 139 6.04 16.89 -4.97
N ARG A 140 7.23 16.85 -4.37
CA ARG A 140 8.41 17.52 -4.89
C ARG A 140 8.79 17.06 -6.31
N ASN A 141 8.38 15.86 -6.68
CA ASN A 141 8.64 15.26 -7.99
C ASN A 141 7.39 15.17 -8.88
N ASP A 142 6.27 15.76 -8.44
CA ASP A 142 5.01 15.77 -9.21
C ASP A 142 5.03 16.85 -10.31
N THR A 143 5.69 16.54 -11.41
CA THR A 143 5.83 17.46 -12.56
C THR A 143 4.55 17.63 -13.38
N ILE A 144 3.54 16.80 -13.14
CA ILE A 144 2.28 16.77 -13.92
C ILE A 144 1.05 17.22 -13.11
N GLY A 145 1.27 17.65 -11.86
CA GLY A 145 0.23 18.22 -11.01
C GLY A 145 -0.84 17.23 -10.56
N THR A 146 -0.48 15.95 -10.35
CA THR A 146 -1.42 14.90 -9.93
C THR A 146 -2.08 15.24 -8.60
N PHE A 147 -1.31 15.76 -7.65
CA PHE A 147 -1.81 16.09 -6.33
C PHE A 147 -2.85 17.22 -6.36
N GLU A 148 -2.58 18.29 -7.13
CA GLU A 148 -3.53 19.39 -7.30
C GLU A 148 -4.82 18.90 -7.96
N ARG A 149 -4.73 18.06 -8.99
CA ARG A 149 -5.92 17.45 -9.62
C ARG A 149 -6.73 16.61 -8.64
N MET A 150 -6.09 15.86 -7.73
CA MET A 150 -6.80 15.12 -6.68
C MET A 150 -7.55 16.07 -5.71
N LYS A 151 -6.98 17.24 -5.42
CA LYS A 151 -7.66 18.26 -4.61
C LYS A 151 -8.88 18.85 -5.33
N GLU A 152 -8.68 19.26 -6.59
CA GLU A 152 -9.73 19.87 -7.43
C GLU A 152 -10.91 18.93 -7.63
N THR A 153 -10.64 17.65 -7.89
CA THR A 153 -11.68 16.62 -8.06
C THR A 153 -12.30 16.16 -6.75
N GLY A 154 -11.76 16.59 -5.60
CA GLY A 154 -12.22 16.16 -4.28
C GLY A 154 -11.84 14.73 -3.92
N TYR A 155 -11.00 14.05 -4.72
CA TYR A 155 -10.65 12.65 -4.51
C TYR A 155 -10.03 12.37 -3.14
N LEU A 156 -9.21 13.29 -2.62
CA LEU A 156 -8.59 13.15 -1.29
C LEU A 156 -9.60 13.08 -0.14
N LYS A 157 -10.81 13.61 -0.36
CA LYS A 157 -11.92 13.59 0.62
C LYS A 157 -12.89 12.42 0.41
N LYS A 158 -12.72 11.67 -0.68
CA LYS A 158 -13.56 10.50 -0.96
C LYS A 158 -13.37 9.46 0.14
N ARG A 159 -14.48 8.92 0.64
CA ARG A 159 -14.48 7.80 1.59
C ARG A 159 -14.56 6.49 0.84
N LEU A 160 -13.86 5.48 1.34
CA LEU A 160 -14.03 4.12 0.87
C LEU A 160 -15.41 3.62 1.32
N ILE A 161 -16.21 3.15 0.37
CA ILE A 161 -17.50 2.49 0.61
C ILE A 161 -17.34 1.05 0.14
N VAL A 162 -17.51 0.10 1.05
CA VAL A 162 -17.38 -1.34 0.82
C VAL A 162 -18.75 -1.98 0.81
#